data_452edf4a009f89b75ced0d9c47b8e6a2
#
_entry.id   452edf4a009f89b75ced0d9c47b8e6a2
#
_cell.length_a   1.000
_cell.length_b   1.000
_cell.length_c   1.000
_cell.angle_alpha   90.00
_cell.angle_beta   90.00
_cell.angle_gamma   90.00
#
_symmetry.space_group_name_H-M   'P 1'
#
loop_
_entity.id
_entity.type
_entity.pdbx_description
1 polymer ?
#
loop_
_entity_poly.entity_id
_entity_poly.type
_entity_poly.pdbx_seq_one_letter_code
_entity_poly.pdbx_strand_id
1 'polypeptide(L)'
;MSNGIVIIGSGFAARQLVKNIRKQDASIPLTLIAADSMDEYNKPDLSHVISQGQRADDLTRQTAGEFAEQFNLHLFPHTWVTDIDAEAHVVKSQNNPWQYDKLVLATGASAFVPPVPGRVLMLTLNSQQEYRACETQLRDARRVLIVGGGLIGSELAMDFCRAGKAVTLIDNAASILASLMPPEVSSRLQHRLTEMGVHLLLKSQLQGLEKTDSGILATLDHQRSIEVDAVIAATGLRPETALARRAGLTINRGVCVDSYLQTSNADIYALGDCAEINGQVLPFLQPIQLSAMVLAKNLLGNNTPLKLPAMLVKIKTPELPLHLAGETQRQDLRWQINTESQGMVARGVDDADQLRAFVVSEDRMKEAFGLLKTLPV
;
A
#
# COMPACT_ATOMS: atom_id res chain seq x y z
N MET A 1 37.35 -6.71 -5.28
CA MET A 1 36.41 -6.88 -4.14
C MET A 1 35.01 -6.75 -4.70
N SER A 2 34.06 -7.53 -4.20
CA SER A 2 32.64 -7.42 -4.61
C SER A 2 32.09 -6.09 -4.12
N ASN A 3 31.33 -5.38 -4.98
CA ASN A 3 30.59 -4.18 -4.60
C ASN A 3 29.29 -4.54 -3.86
N GLY A 4 28.90 -5.83 -3.88
CA GLY A 4 27.75 -6.34 -3.19
C GLY A 4 26.41 -5.95 -3.80
N ILE A 5 25.39 -5.97 -2.95
CA ILE A 5 24.01 -5.65 -3.34
C ILE A 5 23.64 -4.27 -2.78
N VAL A 6 23.19 -3.39 -3.65
CA VAL A 6 22.61 -2.11 -3.28
C VAL A 6 21.08 -2.20 -3.34
N ILE A 7 20.40 -1.74 -2.29
CA ILE A 7 18.93 -1.71 -2.22
C ILE A 7 18.50 -0.25 -2.05
N ILE A 8 17.64 0.25 -2.93
CA ILE A 8 17.05 1.58 -2.85
C ILE A 8 15.66 1.47 -2.22
N GLY A 9 15.53 1.96 -1.00
CA GLY A 9 14.32 1.92 -0.19
C GLY A 9 14.56 1.27 1.17
N SER A 10 13.73 1.60 2.15
CA SER A 10 13.85 1.17 3.55
C SER A 10 12.60 0.46 4.08
N GLY A 11 11.54 0.43 3.29
CA GLY A 11 10.24 -0.09 3.67
C GLY A 11 10.21 -1.61 3.90
N PHE A 12 9.02 -2.12 4.12
CA PHE A 12 8.79 -3.54 4.41
C PHE A 12 9.46 -4.49 3.41
N ALA A 13 9.41 -4.18 2.11
CA ALA A 13 10.00 -5.00 1.05
C ALA A 13 11.53 -5.12 1.21
N ALA A 14 12.23 -4.00 1.37
CA ALA A 14 13.67 -3.97 1.56
C ALA A 14 14.09 -4.73 2.81
N ARG A 15 13.38 -4.54 3.93
CA ARG A 15 13.67 -5.23 5.20
C ARG A 15 13.46 -6.73 5.12
N GLN A 16 12.37 -7.17 4.48
CA GLN A 16 12.14 -8.61 4.25
C GLN A 16 13.24 -9.21 3.36
N LEU A 17 13.68 -8.48 2.34
CA LEU A 17 14.77 -8.93 1.48
C LEU A 17 16.07 -9.10 2.26
N VAL A 18 16.47 -8.08 3.03
CA VAL A 18 17.67 -8.14 3.90
C VAL A 18 17.61 -9.35 4.84
N LYS A 19 16.49 -9.51 5.56
CA LYS A 19 16.30 -10.64 6.49
C LYS A 19 16.45 -12.01 5.78
N ASN A 20 15.97 -12.13 4.53
CA ASN A 20 16.07 -13.36 3.76
C ASN A 20 17.47 -13.59 3.14
N ILE A 21 18.16 -12.53 2.71
CA ILE A 21 19.56 -12.63 2.27
C ILE A 21 20.44 -13.10 3.43
N ARG A 22 20.34 -12.46 4.59
CA ARG A 22 21.16 -12.78 5.78
C ARG A 22 20.94 -14.17 6.33
N LYS A 23 19.76 -14.78 6.12
CA LYS A 23 19.53 -16.21 6.43
C LYS A 23 20.33 -17.17 5.55
N GLN A 24 20.75 -16.74 4.36
CA GLN A 24 21.43 -17.56 3.37
C GLN A 24 22.93 -17.20 3.27
N ASP A 25 23.27 -15.93 3.38
CA ASP A 25 24.64 -15.39 3.34
C ASP A 25 24.80 -14.27 4.38
N ALA A 26 25.62 -14.53 5.39
CA ALA A 26 25.90 -13.57 6.46
C ALA A 26 26.94 -12.51 6.06
N SER A 27 27.66 -12.71 4.96
CA SER A 27 28.89 -11.98 4.63
C SER A 27 28.79 -11.07 3.41
N ILE A 28 27.87 -11.33 2.47
CA ILE A 28 27.76 -10.51 1.27
C ILE A 28 27.53 -9.02 1.63
N PRO A 29 28.29 -8.08 1.03
CA PRO A 29 28.10 -6.66 1.31
C PRO A 29 26.68 -6.22 0.93
N LEU A 30 25.99 -5.59 1.88
CA LEU A 30 24.65 -5.02 1.67
C LEU A 30 24.65 -3.54 2.01
N THR A 31 24.15 -2.73 1.07
CA THR A 31 24.00 -1.30 1.24
C THR A 31 22.54 -0.91 1.02
N LEU A 32 21.95 -0.18 1.97
CA LEU A 32 20.61 0.39 1.84
C LEU A 32 20.70 1.91 1.72
N ILE A 33 19.99 2.46 0.77
CA ILE A 33 19.91 3.92 0.53
C ILE A 33 18.44 4.32 0.51
N ALA A 34 18.03 5.27 1.35
CA ALA A 34 16.66 5.76 1.35
C ALA A 34 16.56 7.22 1.79
N ALA A 35 15.51 7.89 1.30
CA ALA A 35 15.24 9.29 1.60
C ALA A 35 14.70 9.54 3.01
N ASP A 36 14.17 8.52 3.68
CA ASP A 36 13.62 8.58 5.04
C ASP A 36 14.67 8.27 6.13
N SER A 37 14.23 8.21 7.39
CA SER A 37 15.08 7.86 8.55
C SER A 37 15.50 6.40 8.56
N MET A 38 14.87 5.55 7.78
CA MET A 38 15.04 4.09 7.78
C MET A 38 14.63 3.40 9.09
N ASP A 39 13.90 4.05 9.99
CA ASP A 39 13.36 3.41 11.17
C ASP A 39 12.26 2.41 10.79
N GLU A 40 12.22 1.27 11.47
CA GLU A 40 11.18 0.25 11.21
C GLU A 40 9.89 0.61 11.95
N TYR A 41 8.81 0.66 11.21
CA TYR A 41 7.46 0.73 11.75
C TYR A 41 6.51 -0.18 10.95
N ASN A 42 5.37 -0.49 11.51
CA ASN A 42 4.35 -1.26 10.81
C ASN A 42 3.41 -0.31 10.06
N LYS A 43 3.64 -0.12 8.75
CA LYS A 43 2.85 0.78 7.91
C LYS A 43 1.32 0.60 8.05
N PRO A 44 0.75 -0.63 8.13
CA PRO A 44 -0.67 -0.81 8.40
C PRO A 44 -1.20 -0.21 9.71
N ASP A 45 -0.37 0.13 10.68
CA ASP A 45 -0.84 0.76 11.92
C ASP A 45 -1.22 2.22 11.72
N LEU A 46 -0.75 2.86 10.62
CA LEU A 46 -1.11 4.24 10.27
C LEU A 46 -2.63 4.46 10.10
N SER A 47 -3.40 3.43 9.77
CA SER A 47 -4.86 3.54 9.66
C SER A 47 -5.59 3.46 11.02
N HIS A 48 -4.86 3.39 12.14
CA HIS A 48 -5.43 3.26 13.48
C HIS A 48 -4.82 4.22 14.52
N VAL A 49 -3.94 5.11 14.10
CA VAL A 49 -3.15 5.98 15.00
C VAL A 49 -3.98 6.99 15.76
N ILE A 50 -5.08 7.48 15.18
CA ILE A 50 -5.86 8.56 15.76
C ILE A 50 -6.70 8.06 16.95
N SER A 51 -7.44 6.96 16.79
CA SER A 51 -8.24 6.38 17.87
C SER A 51 -7.38 5.80 18.99
N GLN A 52 -6.17 5.33 18.64
CA GLN A 52 -5.22 4.82 19.63
C GLN A 52 -4.40 5.93 20.32
N GLY A 53 -4.54 7.19 19.87
CA GLY A 53 -3.80 8.32 20.42
C GLY A 53 -2.28 8.23 20.23
N GLN A 54 -1.82 7.40 19.29
CA GLN A 54 -0.39 7.19 19.04
C GLN A 54 0.23 8.40 18.33
N ARG A 55 1.44 8.75 18.73
CA ARG A 55 2.27 9.73 18.03
C ARG A 55 3.05 9.05 16.92
N ALA A 56 3.54 9.84 15.98
CA ALA A 56 4.36 9.31 14.90
C ALA A 56 5.60 8.55 15.43
N ASP A 57 6.25 9.06 16.47
CA ASP A 57 7.43 8.44 17.06
C ASP A 57 7.12 7.12 17.78
N ASP A 58 5.92 6.97 18.34
CA ASP A 58 5.48 5.74 19.03
C ASP A 58 5.36 4.55 18.08
N LEU A 59 5.31 4.79 16.75
CA LEU A 59 5.23 3.75 15.74
C LEU A 59 6.57 3.04 15.50
N THR A 60 7.69 3.67 15.87
CA THR A 60 9.03 3.12 15.64
C THR A 60 9.23 1.86 16.50
N ARG A 61 9.54 0.74 15.85
CA ARG A 61 9.77 -0.56 16.48
C ARG A 61 11.24 -0.90 16.61
N GLN A 62 12.03 -0.45 15.65
CA GLN A 62 13.46 -0.65 15.61
C GLN A 62 14.10 0.55 14.89
N THR A 63 15.15 1.10 15.45
CA THR A 63 15.91 2.18 14.81
C THR A 63 16.73 1.66 13.62
N ALA A 64 17.09 2.54 12.71
CA ALA A 64 17.95 2.23 11.59
C ALA A 64 19.32 1.66 12.06
N GLY A 65 19.90 2.24 13.12
CA GLY A 65 21.15 1.79 13.70
C GLY A 65 21.11 0.36 14.23
N GLU A 66 20.07 0.04 15.01
CA GLU A 66 19.86 -1.33 15.52
C GLU A 66 19.68 -2.35 14.39
N PHE A 67 18.96 -1.96 13.33
CA PHE A 67 18.79 -2.82 12.16
C PHE A 67 20.10 -3.03 11.41
N ALA A 68 20.91 -1.98 11.25
CA ALA A 68 22.23 -2.07 10.61
C ALA A 68 23.18 -2.99 11.38
N GLU A 69 23.23 -2.85 12.69
CA GLU A 69 24.06 -3.69 13.56
C GLU A 69 23.61 -5.15 13.51
N GLN A 70 22.30 -5.40 13.65
CA GLN A 70 21.74 -6.75 13.65
C GLN A 70 21.99 -7.51 12.35
N PHE A 71 21.96 -6.81 11.20
CA PHE A 71 22.08 -7.44 9.89
C PHE A 71 23.38 -7.10 9.15
N ASN A 72 24.34 -6.47 9.80
CA ASN A 72 25.63 -6.06 9.22
C ASN A 72 25.46 -5.32 7.88
N LEU A 73 24.83 -4.12 7.93
CA LEU A 73 24.48 -3.33 6.77
C LEU A 73 25.21 -1.99 6.74
N HIS A 74 25.49 -1.51 5.53
CA HIS A 74 25.82 -0.11 5.29
C HIS A 74 24.53 0.68 5.01
N LEU A 75 24.17 1.65 5.86
CA LEU A 75 22.97 2.47 5.72
C LEU A 75 23.31 3.90 5.32
N PHE A 76 22.49 4.43 4.40
CA PHE A 76 22.52 5.83 3.98
C PHE A 76 21.11 6.41 4.11
N PRO A 77 20.65 6.75 5.35
CA PRO A 77 19.38 7.41 5.58
C PRO A 77 19.40 8.85 5.05
N HIS A 78 18.21 9.44 4.90
CA HIS A 78 18.05 10.82 4.43
C HIS A 78 18.80 11.11 3.12
N THR A 79 18.94 10.09 2.27
CA THR A 79 19.70 10.14 1.03
C THR A 79 18.79 9.92 -0.17
N TRP A 80 18.58 10.97 -0.94
CA TRP A 80 17.79 10.93 -2.15
C TRP A 80 18.62 10.44 -3.33
N VAL A 81 18.29 9.28 -3.87
CA VAL A 81 18.91 8.77 -5.12
C VAL A 81 18.36 9.55 -6.30
N THR A 82 19.25 10.15 -7.07
CA THR A 82 18.89 11.00 -8.21
C THR A 82 18.94 10.26 -9.53
N ASP A 83 19.85 9.29 -9.67
CA ASP A 83 20.09 8.61 -10.94
C ASP A 83 20.69 7.21 -10.75
N ILE A 84 20.56 6.37 -11.78
CA ILE A 84 21.18 5.05 -11.91
C ILE A 84 21.83 4.97 -13.27
N ASP A 85 23.15 4.78 -13.27
CA ASP A 85 23.93 4.46 -14.43
C ASP A 85 24.02 2.93 -14.55
N ALA A 86 23.14 2.38 -15.37
CA ALA A 86 22.98 0.93 -15.47
C ALA A 86 24.17 0.25 -16.21
N GLU A 87 24.88 0.99 -17.08
CA GLU A 87 26.05 0.48 -17.79
C GLU A 87 27.29 0.47 -16.90
N ALA A 88 27.48 1.56 -16.12
CA ALA A 88 28.60 1.69 -15.19
C ALA A 88 28.37 0.97 -13.84
N HIS A 89 27.18 0.43 -13.60
CA HIS A 89 26.75 -0.16 -12.32
C HIS A 89 26.90 0.81 -11.13
N VAL A 90 26.42 2.03 -11.29
CA VAL A 90 26.52 3.10 -10.28
C VAL A 90 25.16 3.71 -9.95
N VAL A 91 24.84 3.76 -8.66
CA VAL A 91 23.76 4.56 -8.11
C VAL A 91 24.31 5.92 -7.70
N LYS A 92 23.63 7.01 -8.01
CA LYS A 92 24.08 8.38 -7.73
C LYS A 92 23.09 9.13 -6.83
N SER A 93 23.60 9.88 -5.87
CA SER A 93 22.91 10.96 -5.20
C SER A 93 23.57 12.29 -5.49
N GLN A 94 23.11 13.38 -4.89
CA GLN A 94 23.78 14.69 -5.05
C GLN A 94 25.24 14.68 -4.60
N ASN A 95 25.59 13.87 -3.59
CA ASN A 95 26.89 13.93 -2.92
C ASN A 95 27.75 12.69 -3.08
N ASN A 96 27.16 11.53 -3.37
CA ASN A 96 27.87 10.26 -3.37
C ASN A 96 27.43 9.32 -4.50
N PRO A 97 28.37 8.61 -5.15
CA PRO A 97 28.12 7.43 -5.95
C PRO A 97 28.31 6.15 -5.14
N TRP A 98 27.53 5.10 -5.48
CA TRP A 98 27.71 3.74 -4.97
C TRP A 98 27.78 2.76 -6.14
N GLN A 99 28.84 1.97 -6.20
CA GLN A 99 28.92 0.86 -7.14
C GLN A 99 28.15 -0.36 -6.61
N TYR A 100 27.60 -1.15 -7.51
CA TYR A 100 26.89 -2.38 -7.18
C TYR A 100 27.23 -3.52 -8.13
N ASP A 101 27.18 -4.76 -7.63
CA ASP A 101 27.13 -5.95 -8.46
C ASP A 101 25.70 -6.30 -8.85
N LYS A 102 24.75 -6.10 -7.91
CA LYS A 102 23.29 -6.20 -8.11
C LYS A 102 22.58 -5.04 -7.44
N LEU A 103 21.57 -4.52 -8.12
CA LEU A 103 20.75 -3.40 -7.64
C LEU A 103 19.31 -3.87 -7.44
N VAL A 104 18.69 -3.44 -6.35
CA VAL A 104 17.29 -3.74 -6.07
C VAL A 104 16.52 -2.44 -5.85
N LEU A 105 15.46 -2.23 -6.64
CA LEU A 105 14.50 -1.16 -6.45
C LEU A 105 13.40 -1.64 -5.51
N ALA A 106 13.33 -1.05 -4.32
CA ALA A 106 12.30 -1.26 -3.32
C ALA A 106 11.68 0.08 -2.93
N THR A 107 11.47 0.94 -3.93
CA THR A 107 11.07 2.35 -3.79
C THR A 107 9.61 2.54 -3.37
N GLY A 108 8.83 1.47 -3.37
CA GLY A 108 7.45 1.49 -2.88
C GLY A 108 6.49 2.26 -3.79
N ALA A 109 5.50 2.91 -3.18
CA ALA A 109 4.48 3.69 -3.85
C ALA A 109 4.13 4.94 -3.03
N SER A 110 3.74 6.01 -3.71
CA SER A 110 3.25 7.25 -3.11
C SER A 110 1.73 7.34 -3.17
N ALA A 111 1.14 8.10 -2.25
CA ALA A 111 -0.28 8.40 -2.26
C ALA A 111 -0.63 9.25 -3.49
N PHE A 112 -1.67 8.84 -4.21
CA PHE A 112 -2.21 9.67 -5.27
C PHE A 112 -3.06 10.80 -4.67
N VAL A 113 -2.70 12.03 -4.98
CA VAL A 113 -3.47 13.22 -4.61
C VAL A 113 -4.17 13.74 -5.87
N PRO A 114 -5.52 13.81 -5.90
CA PRO A 114 -6.27 14.28 -7.05
C PRO A 114 -5.81 15.67 -7.52
N PRO A 115 -5.68 15.89 -8.84
CA PRO A 115 -5.17 17.15 -9.39
C PRO A 115 -6.29 18.22 -9.46
N VAL A 116 -6.82 18.61 -8.31
CA VAL A 116 -7.83 19.65 -8.19
C VAL A 116 -7.23 20.96 -7.64
N PRO A 117 -7.84 22.12 -7.88
CA PRO A 117 -7.46 23.37 -7.22
C PRO A 117 -7.40 23.20 -5.71
N GLY A 118 -6.37 23.76 -5.07
CA GLY A 118 -6.14 23.62 -3.63
C GLY A 118 -5.64 22.26 -3.15
N ARG A 119 -5.22 21.36 -4.05
CA ARG A 119 -4.73 20.01 -3.71
C ARG A 119 -3.63 19.98 -2.65
N VAL A 120 -2.89 21.06 -2.49
CA VAL A 120 -1.81 21.19 -1.48
C VAL A 120 -2.35 21.18 -0.04
N LEU A 121 -3.65 21.37 0.15
CA LEU A 121 -4.34 21.29 1.44
C LEU A 121 -4.71 19.85 1.82
N MET A 122 -4.53 18.87 0.91
CA MET A 122 -4.76 17.46 1.21
C MET A 122 -3.57 16.87 1.93
N LEU A 123 -3.87 16.13 2.97
CA LEU A 123 -2.91 15.35 3.75
C LEU A 123 -2.88 13.91 3.19
N THR A 124 -1.73 13.27 3.35
CA THR A 124 -1.54 11.83 3.04
C THR A 124 -1.04 11.10 4.29
N LEU A 125 -1.38 9.84 4.43
CA LEU A 125 -1.00 8.97 5.54
C LEU A 125 -0.37 7.68 5.00
N ASN A 126 0.62 7.80 4.13
CA ASN A 126 1.28 6.67 3.49
C ASN A 126 2.61 6.28 4.15
N SER A 127 3.13 7.13 5.03
CA SER A 127 4.36 6.89 5.78
C SER A 127 4.32 7.51 7.18
N GLN A 128 5.19 7.02 8.08
CA GLN A 128 5.40 7.62 9.39
C GLN A 128 5.82 9.10 9.28
N GLN A 129 6.65 9.42 8.29
CA GLN A 129 7.10 10.79 8.05
C GLN A 129 5.93 11.70 7.63
N GLU A 130 5.05 11.22 6.74
CA GLU A 130 3.84 11.95 6.36
C GLU A 130 2.93 12.18 7.57
N TYR A 131 2.72 11.14 8.40
CA TYR A 131 1.94 11.29 9.63
C TYR A 131 2.58 12.29 10.59
N ARG A 132 3.90 12.23 10.82
CA ARG A 132 4.62 13.20 11.65
C ARG A 132 4.41 14.65 11.18
N ALA A 133 4.38 14.87 9.88
CA ALA A 133 4.17 16.20 9.29
C ALA A 133 2.75 16.76 9.54
N CYS A 134 1.75 15.92 9.72
CA CYS A 134 0.35 16.34 9.86
C CYS A 134 -0.30 15.90 11.19
N GLU A 135 0.43 15.25 12.07
CA GLU A 135 -0.07 14.69 13.34
C GLU A 135 -0.87 15.69 14.16
N THR A 136 -0.32 16.88 14.40
CA THR A 136 -0.97 17.93 15.19
C THR A 136 -2.29 18.37 14.52
N GLN A 137 -2.27 18.64 13.22
CA GLN A 137 -3.46 19.03 12.48
C GLN A 137 -4.56 17.96 12.57
N LEU A 138 -4.18 16.69 12.39
CA LEU A 138 -5.16 15.58 12.44
C LEU A 138 -5.70 15.34 13.85
N ARG A 139 -4.91 15.54 14.88
CA ARG A 139 -5.34 15.42 16.28
C ARG A 139 -6.31 16.53 16.67
N ASP A 140 -6.04 17.76 16.26
CA ASP A 140 -6.86 18.94 16.59
C ASP A 140 -8.12 19.03 15.73
N ALA A 141 -8.12 18.47 14.53
CA ALA A 141 -9.27 18.45 13.63
C ALA A 141 -10.49 17.81 14.29
N ARG A 142 -11.65 18.46 14.18
CA ARG A 142 -12.95 17.93 14.62
C ARG A 142 -13.77 17.39 13.45
N ARG A 143 -13.66 18.04 12.29
CA ARG A 143 -14.36 17.70 11.05
C ARG A 143 -13.35 17.25 10.02
N VAL A 144 -13.46 16.04 9.54
CA VAL A 144 -12.49 15.44 8.61
C VAL A 144 -13.20 14.98 7.33
N LEU A 145 -12.66 15.39 6.19
CA LEU A 145 -13.05 14.88 4.89
C LEU A 145 -12.04 13.83 4.43
N ILE A 146 -12.52 12.64 4.12
CA ILE A 146 -11.72 11.59 3.50
C ILE A 146 -12.14 11.46 2.04
N VAL A 147 -11.20 11.61 1.12
CA VAL A 147 -11.39 11.51 -0.31
C VAL A 147 -10.93 10.13 -0.80
N GLY A 148 -11.88 9.28 -1.17
CA GLY A 148 -11.67 7.91 -1.61
C GLY A 148 -12.19 6.87 -0.62
N GLY A 149 -13.14 6.04 -1.07
CA GLY A 149 -13.79 4.96 -0.31
C GLY A 149 -13.17 3.58 -0.55
N GLY A 150 -11.85 3.52 -0.85
CA GLY A 150 -11.09 2.28 -0.93
C GLY A 150 -10.77 1.69 0.45
N LEU A 151 -9.86 0.70 0.51
CA LEU A 151 -9.45 0.05 1.77
C LEU A 151 -9.01 1.06 2.81
N ILE A 152 -8.01 1.87 2.47
CA ILE A 152 -7.41 2.84 3.40
C ILE A 152 -8.44 3.90 3.83
N GLY A 153 -9.23 4.43 2.87
CA GLY A 153 -10.24 5.44 3.20
C GLY A 153 -11.31 4.91 4.14
N SER A 154 -11.75 3.66 3.98
CA SER A 154 -12.72 3.01 4.87
C SER A 154 -12.13 2.75 6.26
N GLU A 155 -10.88 2.28 6.36
CA GLU A 155 -10.17 2.07 7.62
C GLU A 155 -9.98 3.38 8.38
N LEU A 156 -9.52 4.43 7.68
CA LEU A 156 -9.36 5.78 8.26
C LEU A 156 -10.69 6.36 8.72
N ALA A 157 -11.78 6.20 7.94
CA ALA A 157 -13.09 6.68 8.35
C ALA A 157 -13.55 6.07 9.67
N MET A 158 -13.33 4.76 9.86
CA MET A 158 -13.60 4.09 11.12
C MET A 158 -12.72 4.61 12.25
N ASP A 159 -11.43 4.77 12.01
CA ASP A 159 -10.47 5.22 13.02
C ASP A 159 -10.79 6.63 13.53
N PHE A 160 -11.01 7.56 12.62
CA PHE A 160 -11.36 8.94 12.97
C PHE A 160 -12.72 9.04 13.65
N CYS A 161 -13.70 8.24 13.23
CA CYS A 161 -15.01 8.20 13.88
C CYS A 161 -14.91 7.66 15.31
N ARG A 162 -14.12 6.61 15.56
CA ARG A 162 -13.82 6.11 16.91
C ARG A 162 -13.13 7.15 17.79
N ALA A 163 -12.30 7.99 17.19
CA ALA A 163 -11.65 9.11 17.88
C ALA A 163 -12.62 10.28 18.17
N GLY A 164 -13.93 10.11 17.89
CA GLY A 164 -14.96 11.11 18.16
C GLY A 164 -15.00 12.27 17.17
N LYS A 165 -14.43 12.12 15.98
CA LYS A 165 -14.43 13.14 14.93
C LYS A 165 -15.64 13.01 14.04
N ALA A 166 -16.15 14.15 13.54
CA ALA A 166 -17.18 14.18 12.49
C ALA A 166 -16.50 13.85 11.14
N VAL A 167 -16.82 12.69 10.58
CA VAL A 167 -16.19 12.17 9.36
C VAL A 167 -17.15 12.22 8.19
N THR A 168 -16.72 12.84 7.10
CA THR A 168 -17.34 12.70 5.78
C THR A 168 -16.39 11.92 4.87
N LEU A 169 -16.89 10.87 4.24
CA LEU A 169 -16.16 10.10 3.24
C LEU A 169 -16.83 10.28 1.89
N ILE A 170 -16.06 10.72 0.89
CA ILE A 170 -16.56 10.87 -0.49
C ILE A 170 -15.88 9.87 -1.42
N ASP A 171 -16.64 9.36 -2.38
CA ASP A 171 -16.11 8.54 -3.47
C ASP A 171 -16.91 8.80 -4.76
N ASN A 172 -16.23 8.77 -5.92
CA ASN A 172 -16.85 8.91 -7.23
C ASN A 172 -17.62 7.64 -7.66
N ALA A 173 -17.31 6.49 -7.06
CA ALA A 173 -18.02 5.25 -7.30
C ALA A 173 -19.40 5.22 -6.61
N ALA A 174 -20.23 4.28 -7.03
CA ALA A 174 -21.56 4.06 -6.45
C ALA A 174 -21.51 3.33 -5.10
N SER A 175 -20.38 2.75 -4.76
CA SER A 175 -20.15 2.02 -3.49
C SER A 175 -18.72 2.20 -3.02
N ILE A 176 -18.49 2.04 -1.72
CA ILE A 176 -17.14 1.89 -1.20
C ILE A 176 -16.56 0.55 -1.67
N LEU A 177 -15.24 0.44 -1.68
CA LEU A 177 -14.51 -0.77 -2.11
C LEU A 177 -14.89 -1.25 -3.53
N ALA A 178 -15.40 -0.35 -4.39
CA ALA A 178 -15.90 -0.69 -5.73
C ALA A 178 -14.86 -1.36 -6.64
N SER A 179 -13.58 -1.12 -6.40
CA SER A 179 -12.48 -1.78 -7.12
C SER A 179 -12.18 -3.20 -6.62
N LEU A 180 -12.81 -3.64 -5.51
CA LEU A 180 -12.50 -4.92 -4.86
C LEU A 180 -13.70 -5.86 -4.79
N MET A 181 -14.92 -5.33 -4.79
CA MET A 181 -16.13 -6.13 -4.65
C MET A 181 -17.36 -5.39 -5.19
N PRO A 182 -18.45 -6.10 -5.54
CA PRO A 182 -19.67 -5.48 -6.01
C PRO A 182 -20.42 -4.72 -4.90
N PRO A 183 -21.31 -3.79 -5.26
CA PRO A 183 -22.05 -2.96 -4.30
C PRO A 183 -22.85 -3.76 -3.27
N GLU A 184 -23.42 -4.90 -3.68
CA GLU A 184 -24.20 -5.77 -2.81
C GLU A 184 -23.35 -6.33 -1.66
N VAL A 185 -22.09 -6.62 -1.93
CA VAL A 185 -21.13 -7.13 -0.94
C VAL A 185 -20.66 -6.01 -0.03
N SER A 186 -20.36 -4.82 -0.58
CA SER A 186 -19.88 -3.68 0.20
C SER A 186 -20.99 -2.99 1.01
N SER A 187 -22.26 -3.24 0.71
CA SER A 187 -23.41 -2.60 1.37
C SER A 187 -23.42 -2.79 2.90
N ARG A 188 -23.02 -3.96 3.38
CA ARG A 188 -22.90 -4.20 4.85
C ARG A 188 -21.89 -3.28 5.50
N LEU A 189 -20.74 -3.07 4.88
CA LEU A 189 -19.72 -2.17 5.40
C LEU A 189 -20.17 -0.70 5.33
N GLN A 190 -20.89 -0.32 4.25
CA GLN A 190 -21.49 1.02 4.14
C GLN A 190 -22.49 1.27 5.27
N HIS A 191 -23.36 0.29 5.53
CA HIS A 191 -24.33 0.38 6.62
C HIS A 191 -23.61 0.54 7.97
N ARG A 192 -22.57 -0.27 8.21
CA ARG A 192 -21.79 -0.19 9.44
C ARG A 192 -21.09 1.15 9.63
N LEU A 193 -20.49 1.70 8.59
CA LEU A 193 -19.90 3.06 8.62
C LEU A 193 -20.94 4.12 8.95
N THR A 194 -22.14 4.02 8.35
CA THR A 194 -23.24 4.96 8.61
C THR A 194 -23.74 4.85 10.06
N GLU A 195 -23.89 3.63 10.59
CA GLU A 195 -24.24 3.41 12.01
C GLU A 195 -23.20 4.01 12.98
N MET A 196 -21.93 3.99 12.62
CA MET A 196 -20.86 4.63 13.38
C MET A 196 -20.91 6.17 13.30
N GLY A 197 -21.70 6.75 12.41
CA GLY A 197 -21.82 8.19 12.22
C GLY A 197 -20.98 8.76 11.08
N VAL A 198 -20.40 7.92 10.24
CA VAL A 198 -19.70 8.39 9.02
C VAL A 198 -20.71 8.86 7.99
N HIS A 199 -20.57 10.11 7.54
CA HIS A 199 -21.36 10.64 6.46
C HIS A 199 -20.79 10.20 5.09
N LEU A 200 -21.46 9.27 4.42
CA LEU A 200 -21.05 8.75 3.11
C LEU A 200 -21.64 9.57 1.99
N LEU A 201 -20.81 10.13 1.13
CA LEU A 201 -21.21 10.82 -0.10
C LEU A 201 -20.62 10.08 -1.30
N LEU A 202 -21.35 9.07 -1.76
CA LEU A 202 -21.00 8.28 -2.95
C LEU A 202 -21.48 8.99 -4.22
N LYS A 203 -20.92 8.60 -5.39
CA LYS A 203 -21.11 9.29 -6.67
C LYS A 203 -20.84 10.80 -6.54
N SER A 204 -19.81 11.14 -5.76
CA SER A 204 -19.44 12.53 -5.46
C SER A 204 -17.97 12.75 -5.73
N GLN A 205 -17.65 13.81 -6.44
CA GLN A 205 -16.30 14.16 -6.84
C GLN A 205 -15.86 15.48 -6.21
N LEU A 206 -14.64 15.48 -5.64
CA LEU A 206 -14.01 16.72 -5.20
C LEU A 206 -13.64 17.57 -6.41
N GLN A 207 -14.05 18.85 -6.40
CA GLN A 207 -13.76 19.82 -7.46
C GLN A 207 -12.67 20.80 -7.05
N GLY A 208 -12.54 21.10 -5.76
CA GLY A 208 -11.54 22.02 -5.27
C GLY A 208 -11.55 22.17 -3.76
N LEU A 209 -10.47 22.77 -3.25
CA LEU A 209 -10.29 23.11 -1.84
C LEU A 209 -9.83 24.55 -1.73
N GLU A 210 -10.37 25.26 -0.74
CA GLU A 210 -9.99 26.63 -0.42
C GLU A 210 -9.81 26.77 1.09
N LYS A 211 -8.76 27.45 1.50
CA LYS A 211 -8.53 27.76 2.92
C LYS A 211 -9.40 28.93 3.33
N THR A 212 -10.14 28.77 4.45
CA THR A 212 -10.98 29.80 5.05
C THR A 212 -10.48 30.15 6.44
N ASP A 213 -11.10 31.16 7.07
CA ASP A 213 -10.77 31.53 8.47
C ASP A 213 -11.15 30.44 9.47
N SER A 214 -12.15 29.60 9.14
CA SER A 214 -12.70 28.57 10.01
C SER A 214 -12.28 27.14 9.64
N GLY A 215 -11.45 26.97 8.57
CA GLY A 215 -10.99 25.64 8.14
C GLY A 215 -10.65 25.55 6.66
N ILE A 216 -11.17 24.54 6.01
CA ILE A 216 -11.02 24.26 4.59
C ILE A 216 -12.42 24.06 3.99
N LEU A 217 -12.77 24.86 3.00
CA LEU A 217 -13.96 24.68 2.20
C LEU A 217 -13.66 23.68 1.08
N ALA A 218 -14.31 22.53 1.11
CA ALA A 218 -14.27 21.54 0.05
C ALA A 218 -15.49 21.70 -0.86
N THR A 219 -15.26 22.02 -2.13
CA THR A 219 -16.30 22.10 -3.16
C THR A 219 -16.40 20.75 -3.86
N LEU A 220 -17.61 20.21 -3.88
CA LEU A 220 -17.94 18.96 -4.54
C LEU A 220 -18.72 19.25 -5.83
N ASP A 221 -18.94 18.23 -6.62
CA ASP A 221 -19.89 18.28 -7.74
C ASP A 221 -21.31 18.73 -7.29
N HIS A 222 -22.14 19.11 -8.24
CA HIS A 222 -23.49 19.63 -7.99
C HIS A 222 -23.54 20.84 -7.03
N GLN A 223 -22.50 21.68 -7.01
CA GLN A 223 -22.38 22.90 -6.21
C GLN A 223 -22.53 22.68 -4.68
N ARG A 224 -22.28 21.46 -4.21
CA ARG A 224 -22.23 21.18 -2.77
C ARG A 224 -20.90 21.64 -2.20
N SER A 225 -20.93 22.18 -1.00
CA SER A 225 -19.74 22.56 -0.26
C SER A 225 -19.77 22.02 1.15
N ILE A 226 -18.62 21.62 1.66
CA ILE A 226 -18.44 21.10 3.02
C ILE A 226 -17.26 21.84 3.65
N GLU A 227 -17.47 22.37 4.84
CA GLU A 227 -16.39 22.98 5.62
C GLU A 227 -15.82 21.98 6.62
N VAL A 228 -14.50 21.78 6.57
CA VAL A 228 -13.78 20.79 7.37
C VAL A 228 -12.48 21.37 7.92
N ASP A 229 -11.86 20.68 8.89
CA ASP A 229 -10.61 21.11 9.50
C ASP A 229 -9.39 20.39 8.88
N ALA A 230 -9.62 19.22 8.28
CA ALA A 230 -8.61 18.46 7.57
C ALA A 230 -9.22 17.68 6.39
N VAL A 231 -8.43 17.52 5.32
CA VAL A 231 -8.78 16.71 4.14
C VAL A 231 -7.70 15.67 3.92
N ILE A 232 -8.09 14.41 3.81
CA ILE A 232 -7.17 13.29 3.62
C ILE A 232 -7.39 12.67 2.23
N ALA A 233 -6.34 12.56 1.43
CA ALA A 233 -6.36 11.84 0.18
C ALA A 233 -6.13 10.33 0.42
N ALA A 234 -7.16 9.53 0.18
CA ALA A 234 -7.15 8.07 0.25
C ALA A 234 -7.54 7.44 -1.10
N THR A 235 -7.17 8.08 -2.20
CA THR A 235 -7.58 7.75 -3.58
C THR A 235 -6.69 6.72 -4.26
N GLY A 236 -5.90 6.01 -3.49
CA GLY A 236 -5.02 4.92 -3.94
C GLY A 236 -3.54 5.31 -3.98
N LEU A 237 -2.73 4.34 -4.37
CA LEU A 237 -1.27 4.45 -4.45
C LEU A 237 -0.81 4.39 -5.90
N ARG A 238 0.30 5.06 -6.17
CA ARG A 238 1.03 4.98 -7.45
C ARG A 238 2.43 4.45 -7.22
N PRO A 239 2.84 3.37 -7.90
CA PRO A 239 4.21 2.87 -7.85
C PRO A 239 5.24 3.96 -8.15
N GLU A 240 6.30 4.00 -7.36
CA GLU A 240 7.42 4.93 -7.57
C GLU A 240 8.34 4.40 -8.68
N THR A 241 8.12 4.89 -9.90
CA THR A 241 8.82 4.45 -11.11
C THR A 241 9.76 5.48 -11.72
N ALA A 242 9.81 6.69 -11.15
CA ALA A 242 10.56 7.80 -11.76
C ALA A 242 12.06 7.49 -11.91
N LEU A 243 12.67 6.87 -10.90
CA LEU A 243 14.08 6.47 -10.93
C LEU A 243 14.34 5.38 -11.97
N ALA A 244 13.50 4.35 -12.00
CA ALA A 244 13.59 3.25 -12.97
C ALA A 244 13.40 3.75 -14.41
N ARG A 245 12.49 4.70 -14.63
CA ARG A 245 12.27 5.35 -15.93
C ARG A 245 13.51 6.09 -16.43
N ARG A 246 14.18 6.87 -15.55
CA ARG A 246 15.43 7.57 -15.89
C ARG A 246 16.55 6.59 -16.22
N ALA A 247 16.59 5.44 -15.55
CA ALA A 247 17.54 4.36 -15.84
C ALA A 247 17.23 3.55 -17.12
N GLY A 248 16.20 3.92 -17.89
CA GLY A 248 15.82 3.24 -19.13
C GLY A 248 15.16 1.86 -18.93
N LEU A 249 14.69 1.54 -17.71
CA LEU A 249 14.02 0.28 -17.43
C LEU A 249 12.59 0.26 -17.98
N THR A 250 12.11 -0.92 -18.32
CA THR A 250 10.74 -1.11 -18.82
C THR A 250 9.73 -0.87 -17.69
N ILE A 251 8.77 0.01 -17.97
CA ILE A 251 7.71 0.41 -17.03
C ILE A 251 6.36 0.33 -17.72
N ASN A 252 5.35 -0.14 -16.98
CA ASN A 252 3.94 0.00 -17.33
C ASN A 252 3.23 0.71 -16.17
N ARG A 253 2.47 0.04 -15.34
CA ARG A 253 1.91 0.59 -14.10
C ARG A 253 2.95 0.66 -12.98
N GLY A 254 3.87 -0.29 -12.95
CA GLY A 254 5.02 -0.39 -12.07
C GLY A 254 6.31 -0.64 -12.86
N VAL A 255 7.39 -0.94 -12.17
CA VAL A 255 8.63 -1.44 -12.78
C VAL A 255 8.40 -2.88 -13.21
N CYS A 256 8.40 -3.15 -14.51
CA CYS A 256 8.13 -4.49 -15.03
C CYS A 256 9.26 -5.44 -14.65
N VAL A 257 8.89 -6.58 -14.06
CA VAL A 257 9.83 -7.65 -13.73
C VAL A 257 9.31 -9.00 -14.22
N ASP A 258 10.24 -9.89 -14.49
CA ASP A 258 9.95 -11.28 -14.83
C ASP A 258 9.65 -12.14 -13.59
N SER A 259 9.51 -13.46 -13.77
CA SER A 259 9.29 -14.40 -12.68
C SER A 259 10.46 -14.52 -11.71
N TYR A 260 11.63 -14.04 -12.05
CA TYR A 260 12.81 -14.00 -11.18
C TYR A 260 12.96 -12.64 -10.46
N LEU A 261 11.99 -11.73 -10.64
CA LEU A 261 11.99 -10.35 -10.13
C LEU A 261 13.09 -9.48 -10.77
N GLN A 262 13.61 -9.89 -11.94
CA GLN A 262 14.59 -9.18 -12.74
C GLN A 262 13.87 -8.18 -13.66
N THR A 263 14.39 -6.98 -13.77
CA THR A 263 13.90 -5.94 -14.68
C THR A 263 14.37 -6.19 -16.13
N SER A 264 14.15 -5.24 -17.02
CA SER A 264 14.74 -5.28 -18.38
C SER A 264 16.28 -5.20 -18.40
N ASN A 265 16.92 -4.92 -17.26
CA ASN A 265 18.37 -5.00 -17.07
C ASN A 265 18.71 -6.20 -16.16
N ALA A 266 19.70 -7.00 -16.58
CA ALA A 266 20.08 -8.27 -15.95
C ALA A 266 20.60 -8.13 -14.50
N ASP A 267 21.10 -6.96 -14.11
CA ASP A 267 21.70 -6.72 -12.81
C ASP A 267 20.82 -5.82 -11.91
N ILE A 268 19.61 -5.47 -12.40
CA ILE A 268 18.65 -4.64 -11.67
C ILE A 268 17.36 -5.43 -11.46
N TYR A 269 16.91 -5.45 -10.22
CA TYR A 269 15.71 -6.14 -9.75
C TYR A 269 14.73 -5.16 -9.11
N ALA A 270 13.46 -5.53 -8.99
CA ALA A 270 12.50 -4.75 -8.22
C ALA A 270 11.55 -5.64 -7.43
N LEU A 271 11.11 -5.16 -6.25
CA LEU A 271 10.10 -5.82 -5.43
C LEU A 271 9.29 -4.82 -4.61
N GLY A 272 8.16 -5.29 -4.09
CA GLY A 272 7.24 -4.45 -3.31
C GLY A 272 6.32 -3.62 -4.18
N ASP A 273 5.77 -2.54 -3.62
CA ASP A 273 4.71 -1.74 -4.25
C ASP A 273 5.15 -1.04 -5.56
N CYS A 274 6.46 -0.91 -5.81
CA CYS A 274 6.97 -0.35 -7.06
C CYS A 274 7.02 -1.36 -8.22
N ALA A 275 7.01 -2.67 -7.92
CA ALA A 275 7.17 -3.72 -8.92
C ALA A 275 5.85 -4.12 -9.56
N GLU A 276 5.91 -4.42 -10.86
CA GLU A 276 4.82 -5.01 -11.63
C GLU A 276 5.22 -6.43 -12.05
N ILE A 277 4.56 -7.43 -11.43
CA ILE A 277 4.83 -8.84 -11.62
C ILE A 277 3.71 -9.43 -12.47
N ASN A 278 4.03 -10.03 -13.63
CA ASN A 278 3.04 -10.59 -14.56
C ASN A 278 1.89 -9.61 -14.89
N GLY A 279 2.22 -8.34 -15.11
CA GLY A 279 1.22 -7.30 -15.43
C GLY A 279 0.39 -6.82 -14.24
N GLN A 280 0.73 -7.20 -13.02
CA GLN A 280 0.00 -6.81 -11.80
C GLN A 280 0.91 -6.12 -10.78
N VAL A 281 0.40 -5.03 -10.20
CA VAL A 281 0.97 -4.41 -9.00
C VAL A 281 0.24 -4.98 -7.79
N LEU A 282 0.98 -5.57 -6.85
CA LEU A 282 0.44 -6.33 -5.72
C LEU A 282 0.86 -5.71 -4.38
N PRO A 283 0.21 -4.60 -3.95
CA PRO A 283 0.62 -3.84 -2.76
C PRO A 283 0.07 -4.49 -1.47
N PHE A 284 0.40 -5.77 -1.27
CA PHE A 284 -0.01 -6.54 -0.10
C PHE A 284 1.20 -7.21 0.55
N LEU A 285 1.13 -7.41 1.87
CA LEU A 285 2.27 -7.92 2.63
C LEU A 285 2.69 -9.33 2.19
N GLN A 286 1.75 -10.22 1.89
CA GLN A 286 2.05 -11.62 1.57
C GLN A 286 2.77 -11.77 0.23
N PRO A 287 2.35 -11.15 -0.89
CA PRO A 287 3.15 -11.14 -2.13
C PRO A 287 4.55 -10.60 -1.92
N ILE A 288 4.71 -9.52 -1.14
CA ILE A 288 6.01 -8.93 -0.87
C ILE A 288 6.92 -9.90 -0.10
N GLN A 289 6.40 -10.60 0.90
CA GLN A 289 7.17 -11.60 1.66
C GLN A 289 7.66 -12.75 0.76
N LEU A 290 6.78 -13.28 -0.09
CA LEU A 290 7.14 -14.35 -1.03
C LEU A 290 8.15 -13.85 -2.07
N SER A 291 7.96 -12.66 -2.61
CA SER A 291 8.90 -12.02 -3.54
C SER A 291 10.28 -11.83 -2.88
N ALA A 292 10.33 -11.36 -1.64
CA ALA A 292 11.60 -11.17 -0.92
C ALA A 292 12.35 -12.48 -0.66
N MET A 293 11.61 -13.57 -0.37
CA MET A 293 12.22 -14.90 -0.20
C MET A 293 12.81 -15.43 -1.50
N VAL A 294 12.12 -15.26 -2.62
CA VAL A 294 12.57 -15.71 -3.94
C VAL A 294 13.71 -14.83 -4.43
N LEU A 295 13.58 -13.50 -4.32
CA LEU A 295 14.61 -12.57 -4.76
C LEU A 295 15.92 -12.76 -4.02
N ALA A 296 15.88 -13.03 -2.70
CA ALA A 296 17.09 -13.33 -1.94
C ALA A 296 17.87 -14.54 -2.51
N LYS A 297 17.16 -15.59 -2.95
CA LYS A 297 17.77 -16.74 -3.62
C LYS A 297 18.39 -16.35 -4.96
N ASN A 298 17.66 -15.58 -5.77
CA ASN A 298 18.09 -15.19 -7.11
C ASN A 298 19.32 -14.27 -7.08
N LEU A 299 19.36 -13.32 -6.13
CA LEU A 299 20.52 -12.46 -5.91
C LEU A 299 21.78 -13.23 -5.51
N LEU A 300 21.62 -14.39 -4.87
CA LEU A 300 22.72 -15.30 -4.47
C LEU A 300 23.01 -16.40 -5.50
N GLY A 301 22.47 -16.28 -6.73
CA GLY A 301 22.77 -17.16 -7.85
C GLY A 301 21.86 -18.38 -8.00
N ASN A 302 20.79 -18.51 -7.21
CA ASN A 302 19.83 -19.60 -7.33
C ASN A 302 18.63 -19.18 -8.19
N ASN A 303 18.57 -19.63 -9.43
CA ASN A 303 17.48 -19.31 -10.35
C ASN A 303 16.16 -19.97 -9.91
N THR A 304 15.41 -19.27 -9.06
CA THR A 304 14.12 -19.73 -8.52
C THR A 304 13.02 -18.82 -9.04
N PRO A 305 12.05 -19.35 -9.82
CA PRO A 305 10.93 -18.53 -10.26
C PRO A 305 9.94 -18.28 -9.13
N LEU A 306 9.41 -17.05 -9.08
CA LEU A 306 8.33 -16.68 -8.16
C LEU A 306 7.01 -17.33 -8.61
N LYS A 307 6.38 -18.04 -7.69
CA LYS A 307 5.02 -18.55 -7.83
C LYS A 307 4.17 -17.95 -6.72
N LEU A 308 3.15 -17.21 -7.10
CA LEU A 308 2.22 -16.59 -6.16
C LEU A 308 0.96 -17.45 -6.10
N PRO A 309 0.68 -18.12 -4.97
CA PRO A 309 -0.61 -18.79 -4.78
C PRO A 309 -1.73 -17.76 -4.63
N ALA A 310 -2.98 -18.20 -4.72
CA ALA A 310 -4.10 -17.40 -4.29
C ALA A 310 -3.92 -16.98 -2.82
N MET A 311 -4.08 -15.68 -2.54
CA MET A 311 -3.78 -15.10 -1.23
C MET A 311 -5.00 -14.44 -0.63
N LEU A 312 -5.11 -14.58 0.69
CA LEU A 312 -6.20 -14.00 1.45
C LEU A 312 -5.87 -12.56 1.85
N VAL A 313 -6.61 -11.61 1.32
CA VAL A 313 -6.56 -10.20 1.75
C VAL A 313 -7.51 -10.02 2.93
N LYS A 314 -6.98 -9.52 4.03
CA LYS A 314 -7.76 -9.17 5.23
C LYS A 314 -7.98 -7.67 5.25
N ILE A 315 -9.23 -7.25 5.26
CA ILE A 315 -9.59 -5.85 5.44
C ILE A 315 -9.67 -5.58 6.93
N LYS A 316 -8.93 -4.59 7.40
CA LYS A 316 -8.84 -4.24 8.82
C LYS A 316 -10.01 -3.36 9.27
N THR A 317 -11.20 -3.90 9.20
CA THR A 317 -12.44 -3.29 9.67
C THR A 317 -12.96 -4.06 10.88
N PRO A 318 -12.51 -3.75 12.11
CA PRO A 318 -12.85 -4.55 13.28
C PRO A 318 -14.35 -4.69 13.56
N GLU A 319 -15.14 -3.67 13.17
CA GLU A 319 -16.60 -3.71 13.32
C GLU A 319 -17.30 -4.62 12.29
N LEU A 320 -16.64 -4.90 11.17
CA LEU A 320 -17.11 -5.81 10.15
C LEU A 320 -15.90 -6.49 9.50
N PRO A 321 -15.31 -7.51 10.13
CA PRO A 321 -14.18 -8.22 9.55
C PRO A 321 -14.53 -8.81 8.18
N LEU A 322 -13.67 -8.53 7.19
CA LEU A 322 -13.83 -8.97 5.81
C LEU A 322 -12.55 -9.66 5.33
N HIS A 323 -12.70 -10.80 4.69
CA HIS A 323 -11.62 -11.46 3.95
C HIS A 323 -12.03 -11.65 2.50
N LEU A 324 -11.11 -11.42 1.59
CA LEU A 324 -11.33 -11.66 0.16
C LEU A 324 -10.11 -12.32 -0.48
N ALA A 325 -10.32 -13.02 -1.57
CA ALA A 325 -9.25 -13.61 -2.37
C ALA A 325 -9.70 -13.80 -3.82
N GLY A 326 -8.71 -13.98 -4.69
CA GLY A 326 -8.91 -14.23 -6.11
C GLY A 326 -9.03 -12.95 -6.95
N GLU A 327 -9.56 -13.09 -8.14
CA GLU A 327 -9.62 -12.07 -9.19
C GLU A 327 -10.87 -11.18 -9.04
N THR A 328 -11.06 -10.54 -7.90
CA THR A 328 -12.30 -9.80 -7.56
C THR A 328 -12.61 -8.64 -8.51
N GLN A 329 -11.63 -8.17 -9.29
CA GLN A 329 -11.77 -7.07 -10.24
C GLN A 329 -12.20 -7.50 -11.66
N ARG A 330 -12.35 -8.81 -11.90
CA ARG A 330 -12.83 -9.31 -13.20
C ARG A 330 -14.26 -8.85 -13.47
N GLN A 331 -14.49 -8.38 -14.70
CA GLN A 331 -15.80 -7.85 -15.11
C GLN A 331 -16.82 -8.91 -15.49
N ASP A 332 -16.36 -10.14 -15.77
CA ASP A 332 -17.18 -11.29 -16.19
C ASP A 332 -17.64 -12.17 -15.04
N LEU A 333 -17.41 -11.75 -13.78
CA LEU A 333 -17.85 -12.53 -12.62
C LEU A 333 -19.35 -12.41 -12.36
N ARG A 334 -20.01 -13.54 -12.23
CA ARG A 334 -21.33 -13.63 -11.62
C ARG A 334 -21.19 -13.87 -10.12
N TRP A 335 -21.72 -12.95 -9.32
CA TRP A 335 -21.63 -13.03 -7.88
C TRP A 335 -22.82 -13.77 -7.29
N GLN A 336 -22.55 -14.88 -6.61
CA GLN A 336 -23.49 -15.67 -5.82
C GLN A 336 -23.33 -15.29 -4.36
N ILE A 337 -24.30 -14.54 -3.81
CA ILE A 337 -24.20 -13.96 -2.47
C ILE A 337 -25.16 -14.68 -1.53
N ASN A 338 -24.63 -15.32 -0.49
CA ASN A 338 -25.39 -15.87 0.61
C ASN A 338 -25.18 -15.01 1.86
N THR A 339 -26.22 -14.32 2.27
CA THR A 339 -26.21 -13.43 3.44
C THR A 339 -27.07 -14.01 4.55
N GLU A 340 -26.49 -14.14 5.72
CA GLU A 340 -27.16 -14.53 6.97
C GLU A 340 -27.02 -13.40 8.00
N SER A 341 -27.73 -13.52 9.13
CA SER A 341 -27.69 -12.51 10.19
C SER A 341 -26.27 -12.31 10.75
N GLN A 342 -25.45 -13.34 10.76
CA GLN A 342 -24.12 -13.37 11.38
C GLN A 342 -22.98 -13.47 10.36
N GLY A 343 -23.21 -13.13 9.10
CA GLY A 343 -22.13 -13.13 8.11
C GLY A 343 -22.60 -13.33 6.68
N MET A 344 -21.64 -13.21 5.77
CA MET A 344 -21.85 -13.29 4.34
C MET A 344 -20.76 -14.12 3.67
N VAL A 345 -21.16 -14.89 2.66
CA VAL A 345 -20.28 -15.53 1.68
C VAL A 345 -20.69 -15.07 0.30
N ALA A 346 -19.83 -14.37 -0.39
CA ALA A 346 -20.00 -14.01 -1.79
C ALA A 346 -18.97 -14.77 -2.63
N ARG A 347 -19.44 -15.50 -3.66
CA ARG A 347 -18.62 -16.26 -4.60
C ARG A 347 -18.72 -15.62 -5.97
N GLY A 348 -17.59 -15.18 -6.51
CA GLY A 348 -17.49 -14.73 -7.90
C GLY A 348 -17.12 -15.92 -8.79
N VAL A 349 -18.03 -16.32 -9.64
CA VAL A 349 -17.83 -17.44 -10.59
C VAL A 349 -17.80 -16.93 -12.02
N ASP A 350 -16.98 -17.55 -12.87
CA ASP A 350 -16.94 -17.26 -14.31
C ASP A 350 -18.07 -17.97 -15.06
N ASP A 351 -18.09 -17.84 -16.39
CA ASP A 351 -19.10 -18.47 -17.25
C ASP A 351 -19.06 -20.01 -17.24
N ALA A 352 -17.96 -20.59 -16.79
CA ALA A 352 -17.81 -22.05 -16.61
C ALA A 352 -18.17 -22.52 -15.18
N ASP A 353 -18.82 -21.65 -14.37
CA ASP A 353 -19.12 -21.88 -12.95
C ASP A 353 -17.89 -22.17 -12.07
N GLN A 354 -16.69 -21.77 -12.52
CA GLN A 354 -15.49 -21.91 -11.72
C GLN A 354 -15.33 -20.73 -10.76
N LEU A 355 -15.01 -21.03 -9.51
CA LEU A 355 -14.73 -20.00 -8.50
C LEU A 355 -13.46 -19.25 -8.90
N ARG A 356 -13.56 -17.93 -9.07
CA ARG A 356 -12.46 -17.03 -9.40
C ARG A 356 -12.16 -16.04 -8.29
N ALA A 357 -13.15 -15.70 -7.48
CA ALA A 357 -13.01 -14.79 -6.37
C ALA A 357 -14.01 -15.12 -5.26
N PHE A 358 -13.71 -14.69 -4.05
CA PHE A 358 -14.70 -14.73 -2.98
C PHE A 358 -14.48 -13.58 -1.98
N VAL A 359 -15.56 -13.24 -1.27
CA VAL A 359 -15.54 -12.37 -0.09
C VAL A 359 -16.33 -13.06 1.02
N VAL A 360 -15.78 -13.09 2.22
CA VAL A 360 -16.44 -13.62 3.42
C VAL A 360 -16.38 -12.59 4.54
N SER A 361 -17.43 -12.54 5.36
CA SER A 361 -17.47 -11.63 6.50
C SER A 361 -17.84 -12.33 7.79
N GLU A 362 -17.47 -11.73 8.92
CA GLU A 362 -17.91 -12.07 10.27
C GLU A 362 -17.76 -13.58 10.58
N ASP A 363 -18.79 -14.28 11.04
CA ASP A 363 -18.72 -15.71 11.43
C ASP A 363 -18.45 -16.64 10.24
N ARG A 364 -18.67 -16.15 9.00
CA ARG A 364 -18.40 -16.93 7.79
C ARG A 364 -16.92 -16.89 7.37
N MET A 365 -16.07 -16.12 8.03
CA MET A 365 -14.61 -16.09 7.76
C MET A 365 -13.95 -17.47 7.91
N LYS A 366 -14.50 -18.36 8.72
CA LYS A 366 -14.03 -19.76 8.82
C LYS A 366 -14.04 -20.52 7.49
N GLU A 367 -14.87 -20.11 6.54
CA GLU A 367 -14.94 -20.71 5.20
C GLU A 367 -13.83 -20.25 4.25
N ALA A 368 -13.14 -19.14 4.59
CA ALA A 368 -12.13 -18.54 3.72
C ALA A 368 -11.04 -19.52 3.29
N PHE A 369 -10.53 -20.35 4.20
CA PHE A 369 -9.46 -21.30 3.85
C PHE A 369 -9.95 -22.46 2.96
N GLY A 370 -11.22 -22.88 3.12
CA GLY A 370 -11.84 -23.86 2.23
C GLY A 370 -11.96 -23.30 0.81
N LEU A 371 -12.52 -22.11 0.68
CA LEU A 371 -12.68 -21.42 -0.60
C LEU A 371 -11.34 -21.08 -1.25
N LEU A 372 -10.33 -20.67 -0.46
CA LEU A 372 -9.00 -20.35 -0.97
C LEU A 372 -8.35 -21.53 -1.71
N LYS A 373 -8.56 -22.76 -1.23
CA LYS A 373 -8.02 -23.97 -1.85
C LYS A 373 -8.70 -24.33 -3.17
N THR A 374 -9.87 -23.79 -3.44
CA THR A 374 -10.63 -24.05 -4.68
C THR A 374 -10.37 -23.00 -5.76
N LEU A 375 -9.68 -21.90 -5.42
CA LEU A 375 -9.25 -20.92 -6.40
C LEU A 375 -8.18 -21.51 -7.32
N PRO A 376 -8.20 -21.23 -8.62
CA PRO A 376 -7.13 -21.61 -9.52
C PRO A 376 -5.80 -20.95 -9.12
N VAL A 377 -4.71 -21.69 -9.32
CA VAL A 377 -3.33 -21.24 -9.04
C VAL A 377 -2.78 -20.51 -10.25
#